data_28bc4ff928da1e187d37098bca1b09f3
#
_entry.id   28bc4ff928da1e187d37098bca1b09f3
#
_cell.length_a   1.000
_cell.length_b   1.000
_cell.length_c   1.000
_cell.angle_alpha   90.00
_cell.angle_beta   90.00
_cell.angle_gamma   90.00
#
_symmetry.space_group_name_H-M   'P 1'
#
loop_
_entity.id
_entity.type
_entity.pdbx_description
1 polymer ?
#
loop_
_entity_poly.entity_id
_entity_poly.type
_entity_poly.pdbx_seq_one_letter_code
_entity_poly.pdbx_strand_id
1 'polypeptide(L)'
;MKKLLAILVLILTLQTPSLADDIRDFQIEGISIGDSLLDYMSEEEIKEIQRKPANKKIKYWRISYRKNLKTYDAVQIWWDGKDKNYKIASLGGIIEFDNDMNNCKKKQNEITIDIQNSIKNLRLNKQTGQLSQDKDGNFYQSALIFENGDIINIQCYEFSKPYKNKHNYVDNLKVMIVPKKFDDHYQEAYK
;
A
#
# COMPACT_ATOMS: atom_id res chain seq x y z
N MET A 1 63.36 4.63 -17.24
CA MET A 1 62.14 5.11 -16.53
C MET A 1 60.91 4.56 -17.25
N LYS A 2 60.36 3.50 -16.73
CA LYS A 2 59.20 2.81 -17.33
C LYS A 2 57.93 3.45 -16.78
N LYS A 3 57.14 4.11 -17.65
CA LYS A 3 55.85 4.67 -17.29
C LYS A 3 54.84 3.51 -17.15
N LEU A 4 54.40 3.21 -15.94
CA LEU A 4 53.25 2.35 -15.69
C LEU A 4 52.00 3.13 -16.12
N LEU A 5 51.35 2.66 -17.17
CA LEU A 5 50.04 3.12 -17.60
C LEU A 5 49.01 2.38 -16.73
N ALA A 6 48.48 3.05 -15.70
CA ALA A 6 47.39 2.53 -14.92
C ALA A 6 46.11 2.62 -15.77
N ILE A 7 45.67 1.49 -16.31
CA ILE A 7 44.35 1.36 -16.94
C ILE A 7 43.32 1.34 -15.83
N LEU A 8 42.69 2.50 -15.59
CA LEU A 8 41.52 2.62 -14.77
C LEU A 8 40.34 1.97 -15.53
N VAL A 9 40.08 0.70 -15.27
CA VAL A 9 38.86 0.03 -15.76
C VAL A 9 37.70 0.62 -14.98
N LEU A 10 37.05 1.62 -15.59
CA LEU A 10 35.78 2.15 -15.13
C LEU A 10 34.73 1.04 -15.36
N ILE A 11 34.49 0.23 -14.34
CA ILE A 11 33.33 -0.69 -14.31
C ILE A 11 32.08 0.20 -14.20
N LEU A 12 31.57 0.62 -15.34
CA LEU A 12 30.20 1.08 -15.49
C LEU A 12 29.33 -0.16 -15.19
N THR A 13 28.96 -0.31 -13.91
CA THR A 13 27.81 -1.14 -13.58
C THR A 13 26.62 -0.46 -14.25
N LEU A 14 26.23 -1.00 -15.39
CA LEU A 14 24.95 -0.74 -15.99
C LEU A 14 23.90 -1.26 -14.97
N GLN A 15 23.50 -0.39 -14.07
CA GLN A 15 22.27 -0.59 -13.33
C GLN A 15 21.17 -0.46 -14.38
N THR A 16 20.84 -1.58 -15.04
CA THR A 16 19.56 -1.69 -15.71
C THR A 16 18.53 -1.34 -14.65
N PRO A 17 17.62 -0.37 -14.91
CA PRO A 17 16.51 -0.17 -14.03
C PRO A 17 15.83 -1.55 -13.93
N SER A 18 15.86 -2.16 -12.75
CA SER A 18 15.08 -3.35 -12.46
C SER A 18 13.63 -2.89 -12.62
N LEU A 19 13.02 -3.24 -13.74
CA LEU A 19 11.58 -3.09 -13.89
C LEU A 19 10.98 -3.98 -12.79
N ALA A 20 10.17 -3.40 -11.94
CA ALA A 20 9.49 -4.15 -10.91
C ALA A 20 8.53 -5.14 -11.60
N ASP A 21 8.90 -6.41 -11.61
CA ASP A 21 8.10 -7.48 -12.21
C ASP A 21 7.18 -8.15 -11.18
N ASP A 22 7.38 -7.87 -9.90
CA ASP A 22 6.66 -8.48 -8.77
C ASP A 22 6.13 -7.41 -7.81
N ILE A 23 4.94 -7.63 -7.27
CA ILE A 23 4.33 -6.74 -6.30
C ILE A 23 5.18 -6.57 -5.03
N ARG A 24 6.07 -7.53 -4.75
CA ARG A 24 7.01 -7.51 -3.62
C ARG A 24 8.15 -6.51 -3.78
N ASP A 25 8.39 -6.04 -5.01
CA ASP A 25 9.40 -5.00 -5.28
C ASP A 25 8.93 -3.61 -4.82
N PHE A 26 7.62 -3.47 -4.53
CA PHE A 26 7.07 -2.23 -4.03
C PHE A 26 7.21 -2.10 -2.53
N GLN A 27 7.57 -0.88 -2.12
CA GLN A 27 7.73 -0.52 -0.72
C GLN A 27 6.85 0.68 -0.35
N ILE A 28 6.36 0.66 0.86
CA ILE A 28 5.73 1.82 1.51
C ILE A 28 6.55 2.11 2.76
N GLU A 29 7.21 3.28 2.80
CA GLU A 29 8.13 3.69 3.89
C GLU A 29 9.28 2.69 4.13
N GLY A 30 9.75 2.02 3.08
CA GLY A 30 10.80 1.00 3.18
C GLY A 30 10.33 -0.38 3.67
N ILE A 31 9.02 -0.57 3.80
CA ILE A 31 8.39 -1.83 4.23
C ILE A 31 7.91 -2.59 2.99
N SER A 32 8.15 -3.89 2.91
CA SER A 32 7.74 -4.77 1.80
C SER A 32 6.79 -5.89 2.23
N ILE A 33 6.07 -6.43 1.27
CA ILE A 33 5.30 -7.68 1.43
C ILE A 33 6.28 -8.83 1.73
N GLY A 34 5.98 -9.63 2.74
CA GLY A 34 6.80 -10.78 3.16
C GLY A 34 7.85 -10.46 4.22
N ASP A 35 8.14 -9.18 4.49
CA ASP A 35 8.96 -8.79 5.64
C ASP A 35 8.30 -9.23 6.94
N SER A 36 9.09 -9.32 8.01
CA SER A 36 8.54 -9.48 9.34
C SER A 36 8.21 -8.11 9.95
N LEU A 37 7.00 -7.97 10.50
CA LEU A 37 6.65 -6.74 11.22
C LEU A 37 7.58 -6.50 12.44
N LEU A 38 8.22 -7.58 12.95
CA LEU A 38 9.20 -7.51 14.03
C LEU A 38 10.51 -6.81 13.62
N ASP A 39 10.77 -6.65 12.33
CA ASP A 39 11.93 -5.89 11.83
C ASP A 39 11.74 -4.36 12.02
N TYR A 40 10.50 -3.92 12.27
CA TYR A 40 10.10 -2.51 12.35
C TYR A 40 9.61 -2.08 13.73
N MET A 41 9.11 -3.01 14.55
CA MET A 41 8.60 -2.72 15.90
C MET A 41 8.62 -3.97 16.78
N SER A 42 8.60 -3.77 18.09
CA SER A 42 8.57 -4.88 19.06
C SER A 42 7.24 -5.63 19.08
N GLU A 43 7.25 -6.86 19.55
CA GLU A 43 6.03 -7.67 19.68
C GLU A 43 5.02 -7.03 20.66
N GLU A 44 5.52 -6.37 21.70
CA GLU A 44 4.71 -5.63 22.67
C GLU A 44 3.96 -4.48 22.00
N GLU A 45 4.66 -3.67 21.19
CA GLU A 45 4.05 -2.57 20.44
C GLU A 45 3.00 -3.10 19.46
N ILE A 46 3.27 -4.20 18.76
CA ILE A 46 2.29 -4.83 17.85
C ILE A 46 1.04 -5.22 18.63
N LYS A 47 1.19 -5.90 19.77
CA LYS A 47 0.07 -6.36 20.62
C LYS A 47 -0.77 -5.21 21.16
N GLU A 48 -0.17 -4.07 21.45
CA GLU A 48 -0.85 -2.88 21.94
C GLU A 48 -1.76 -2.24 20.88
N ILE A 49 -1.25 -2.10 19.65
CA ILE A 49 -1.95 -1.34 18.59
C ILE A 49 -2.71 -2.21 17.59
N GLN A 50 -2.59 -3.54 17.66
CA GLN A 50 -3.25 -4.46 16.73
C GLN A 50 -4.77 -4.36 16.79
N ARG A 51 -5.41 -4.55 15.65
CA ARG A 51 -6.86 -4.63 15.49
C ARG A 51 -7.24 -5.96 14.86
N LYS A 52 -8.08 -6.73 15.56
CA LYS A 52 -8.69 -7.95 15.03
C LYS A 52 -9.84 -7.58 14.10
N PRO A 53 -10.06 -8.34 13.02
CA PRO A 53 -11.21 -8.14 12.17
C PRO A 53 -12.52 -8.43 12.91
N ALA A 54 -13.56 -7.63 12.64
CA ALA A 54 -14.90 -7.88 13.18
C ALA A 54 -15.52 -9.16 12.59
N ASN A 55 -15.30 -9.40 11.29
CA ASN A 55 -15.71 -10.65 10.64
C ASN A 55 -14.72 -11.78 11.01
N LYS A 56 -15.20 -12.77 11.77
CA LYS A 56 -14.40 -13.91 12.26
C LYS A 56 -13.88 -14.82 11.13
N LYS A 57 -14.44 -14.75 9.92
CA LYS A 57 -13.93 -15.48 8.76
C LYS A 57 -12.62 -14.87 8.25
N ILE A 58 -12.32 -13.58 8.52
CA ILE A 58 -11.10 -12.92 8.13
C ILE A 58 -9.99 -13.28 9.11
N LYS A 59 -8.91 -13.87 8.59
CA LYS A 59 -7.75 -14.26 9.41
C LYS A 59 -6.72 -13.14 9.59
N TYR A 60 -6.76 -12.10 8.77
CA TYR A 60 -5.77 -11.03 8.80
C TYR A 60 -6.08 -9.99 9.86
N TRP A 61 -5.12 -9.77 10.74
CA TRP A 61 -5.13 -8.68 11.71
C TRP A 61 -4.45 -7.46 11.10
N ARG A 62 -4.65 -6.29 11.70
CA ARG A 62 -4.14 -5.03 11.17
C ARG A 62 -3.57 -4.16 12.27
N ILE A 63 -2.50 -3.43 11.95
CA ILE A 63 -2.08 -2.25 12.68
C ILE A 63 -2.24 -1.01 11.81
N SER A 64 -2.30 0.17 12.47
CA SER A 64 -2.12 1.47 11.85
C SER A 64 -1.00 2.20 12.57
N TYR A 65 0.02 2.61 11.83
CA TYR A 65 1.25 3.18 12.34
C TYR A 65 1.43 4.59 11.78
N ARG A 66 1.85 5.56 12.63
CA ARG A 66 1.95 6.99 12.27
C ARG A 66 3.28 7.64 12.67
N LYS A 67 4.23 6.88 13.24
CA LYS A 67 5.48 7.45 13.75
C LYS A 67 6.59 7.38 12.71
N ASN A 68 7.40 8.45 12.62
CA ASN A 68 8.62 8.49 11.80
C ASN A 68 8.42 8.18 10.30
N LEU A 69 7.25 8.47 9.75
CA LEU A 69 6.95 8.34 8.33
C LEU A 69 7.48 9.56 7.57
N LYS A 70 7.93 9.36 6.31
CA LYS A 70 8.53 10.41 5.47
C LYS A 70 7.57 10.92 4.40
N THR A 71 6.72 10.04 3.89
CA THR A 71 5.88 10.29 2.72
C THR A 71 4.40 10.20 3.06
N TYR A 72 4.04 9.28 3.94
CA TYR A 72 2.65 9.00 4.29
C TYR A 72 2.31 9.50 5.70
N ASP A 73 1.06 9.90 5.92
CA ASP A 73 0.55 10.29 7.24
C ASP A 73 0.25 9.08 8.13
N ALA A 74 -0.02 7.93 7.50
CA ALA A 74 -0.18 6.65 8.18
C ALA A 74 0.18 5.48 7.26
N VAL A 75 0.65 4.39 7.87
CA VAL A 75 0.81 3.09 7.21
C VAL A 75 -0.10 2.08 7.88
N GLN A 76 -0.81 1.30 7.09
CA GLN A 76 -1.61 0.17 7.55
C GLN A 76 -0.96 -1.12 7.08
N ILE A 77 -0.79 -2.07 7.98
CA ILE A 77 -0.10 -3.34 7.73
C ILE A 77 -1.01 -4.48 8.17
N TRP A 78 -1.13 -5.51 7.33
CA TRP A 78 -1.91 -6.72 7.60
C TRP A 78 -1.01 -7.95 7.61
N TRP A 79 -1.27 -8.86 8.54
CA TRP A 79 -0.62 -10.17 8.63
C TRP A 79 -1.63 -11.22 9.07
N ASP A 80 -1.33 -12.51 8.85
CA ASP A 80 -2.15 -13.60 9.40
C ASP A 80 -2.03 -13.58 10.93
N GLY A 81 -3.12 -13.37 11.64
CA GLY A 81 -3.13 -13.24 13.10
C GLY A 81 -2.67 -14.50 13.86
N LYS A 82 -2.46 -15.63 13.17
CA LYS A 82 -1.88 -16.85 13.72
C LYS A 82 -0.39 -17.01 13.41
N ASP A 83 0.15 -16.16 12.52
CA ASP A 83 1.56 -16.21 12.16
C ASP A 83 2.42 -15.55 13.25
N LYS A 84 3.22 -16.36 13.94
CA LYS A 84 4.13 -15.89 15.00
C LYS A 84 5.35 -15.13 14.46
N ASN A 85 5.63 -15.24 13.16
CA ASN A 85 6.69 -14.48 12.51
C ASN A 85 6.19 -13.12 12.02
N TYR A 86 4.90 -12.82 12.19
CA TYR A 86 4.28 -11.55 11.79
C TYR A 86 4.57 -11.15 10.34
N LYS A 87 4.57 -12.12 9.40
CA LYS A 87 4.85 -11.83 7.99
C LYS A 87 3.79 -10.95 7.37
N ILE A 88 4.23 -9.85 6.77
CA ILE A 88 3.38 -8.85 6.14
C ILE A 88 2.69 -9.45 4.91
N ALA A 89 1.37 -9.51 4.96
CA ALA A 89 0.53 -10.08 3.90
C ALA A 89 -0.05 -9.02 2.95
N SER A 90 -0.23 -7.80 3.44
CA SER A 90 -0.64 -6.63 2.66
C SER A 90 -0.25 -5.37 3.42
N LEU A 91 0.00 -4.28 2.70
CA LEU A 91 0.28 -2.99 3.33
C LEU A 91 -0.30 -1.84 2.52
N GLY A 92 -0.54 -0.70 3.18
CA GLY A 92 -1.06 0.50 2.54
C GLY A 92 -0.58 1.77 3.20
N GLY A 93 -0.21 2.76 2.39
CA GLY A 93 0.09 4.12 2.82
C GLY A 93 -1.13 5.01 2.69
N ILE A 94 -1.32 5.93 3.62
CA ILE A 94 -2.42 6.90 3.65
C ILE A 94 -1.84 8.30 3.62
N ILE A 95 -2.36 9.15 2.72
CA ILE A 95 -2.10 10.59 2.66
C ILE A 95 -3.43 11.30 2.92
N GLU A 96 -3.46 12.17 3.91
CA GLU A 96 -4.67 12.92 4.30
C GLU A 96 -4.85 14.16 3.41
N PHE A 97 -6.10 14.41 2.98
CA PHE A 97 -6.46 15.52 2.08
C PHE A 97 -7.67 16.29 2.62
N ASP A 98 -7.58 16.85 3.79
CA ASP A 98 -8.67 17.50 4.50
C ASP A 98 -9.57 18.37 3.59
N ASN A 99 -10.70 17.79 3.14
CA ASN A 99 -11.68 18.39 2.22
C ASN A 99 -11.14 18.81 0.83
N ASP A 100 -9.96 18.32 0.42
CA ASP A 100 -9.37 18.64 -0.89
C ASP A 100 -9.33 17.44 -1.83
N MET A 101 -10.51 17.00 -2.25
CA MET A 101 -10.68 15.87 -3.13
C MET A 101 -10.07 16.09 -4.52
N ASN A 102 -9.94 17.34 -4.98
CA ASN A 102 -9.30 17.64 -6.26
C ASN A 102 -7.81 17.30 -6.22
N ASN A 103 -7.09 17.68 -5.16
CA ASN A 103 -5.69 17.31 -4.98
C ASN A 103 -5.51 15.83 -4.69
N CYS A 104 -6.45 15.18 -3.99
CA CYS A 104 -6.44 13.72 -3.85
C CYS A 104 -6.46 13.03 -5.22
N LYS A 105 -7.41 13.37 -6.09
CA LYS A 105 -7.54 12.78 -7.44
C LYS A 105 -6.34 13.11 -8.33
N LYS A 106 -5.78 14.31 -8.21
CA LYS A 106 -4.56 14.68 -8.92
C LYS A 106 -3.41 13.79 -8.49
N LYS A 107 -3.19 13.63 -7.18
CA LYS A 107 -2.15 12.76 -6.62
C LYS A 107 -2.35 11.30 -6.98
N GLN A 108 -3.59 10.82 -6.94
CA GLN A 108 -3.96 9.48 -7.41
C GLN A 108 -3.53 9.24 -8.87
N ASN A 109 -3.81 10.21 -9.75
CA ASN A 109 -3.46 10.09 -11.16
C ASN A 109 -1.94 10.12 -11.37
N GLU A 110 -1.20 10.99 -10.67
CA GLU A 110 0.26 11.05 -10.70
C GLU A 110 0.85 9.68 -10.32
N ILE A 111 0.50 9.13 -9.16
CA ILE A 111 1.00 7.82 -8.71
C ILE A 111 0.61 6.70 -9.70
N THR A 112 -0.60 6.74 -10.25
CA THR A 112 -1.05 5.74 -11.24
C THR A 112 -0.16 5.76 -12.48
N ILE A 113 0.15 6.95 -13.02
CA ILE A 113 1.00 7.12 -14.19
C ILE A 113 2.43 6.69 -13.90
N ASP A 114 2.98 7.09 -12.75
CA ASP A 114 4.36 6.76 -12.36
C ASP A 114 4.56 5.23 -12.29
N ILE A 115 3.59 4.52 -11.69
CA ILE A 115 3.65 3.06 -11.61
C ILE A 115 3.50 2.42 -12.99
N GLN A 116 2.57 2.90 -13.84
CA GLN A 116 2.41 2.38 -15.21
C GLN A 116 3.63 2.59 -16.08
N ASN A 117 4.37 3.68 -15.88
CA ASN A 117 5.62 3.95 -16.59
C ASN A 117 6.78 3.07 -16.11
N SER A 118 6.72 2.61 -14.86
CA SER A 118 7.76 1.79 -14.24
C SER A 118 7.58 0.29 -14.48
N ILE A 119 6.35 -0.16 -14.81
CA ILE A 119 6.01 -1.57 -14.95
C ILE A 119 5.26 -1.79 -16.26
N LYS A 120 5.69 -2.81 -17.00
CA LYS A 120 5.00 -3.24 -18.23
C LYS A 120 3.81 -4.15 -17.91
N ASN A 121 2.87 -4.20 -18.84
CA ASN A 121 1.74 -5.15 -18.84
C ASN A 121 0.77 -5.04 -17.66
N LEU A 122 0.71 -3.88 -16.98
CA LEU A 122 -0.32 -3.63 -15.98
C LEU A 122 -1.65 -3.31 -16.63
N ARG A 123 -2.70 -3.98 -16.18
CA ARG A 123 -4.08 -3.64 -16.55
C ARG A 123 -4.64 -2.61 -15.59
N LEU A 124 -4.98 -1.42 -16.08
CA LEU A 124 -5.65 -0.39 -15.30
C LEU A 124 -7.17 -0.62 -15.29
N ASN A 125 -7.75 -0.65 -14.10
CA ASN A 125 -9.19 -0.62 -13.89
C ASN A 125 -9.54 0.62 -13.03
N LYS A 126 -10.45 1.48 -13.54
CA LYS A 126 -10.94 2.65 -12.81
C LYS A 126 -12.38 2.43 -12.36
N GLN A 127 -12.67 2.78 -11.12
CA GLN A 127 -13.99 2.61 -10.54
C GLN A 127 -14.34 3.79 -9.63
N THR A 128 -15.59 4.17 -9.58
CA THR A 128 -16.13 5.14 -8.61
C THR A 128 -17.41 4.56 -8.02
N GLY A 129 -17.71 4.92 -6.78
CA GLY A 129 -18.92 4.45 -6.11
C GLY A 129 -19.09 5.07 -4.75
N GLN A 130 -20.15 4.66 -4.07
CA GLN A 130 -20.44 5.04 -2.69
C GLN A 130 -19.70 4.12 -1.70
N LEU A 131 -19.33 4.68 -0.55
CA LEU A 131 -18.73 3.91 0.53
C LEU A 131 -19.78 3.04 1.22
N SER A 132 -19.47 1.76 1.44
CA SER A 132 -20.41 0.84 2.09
C SER A 132 -20.76 1.23 3.52
N GLN A 133 -19.83 1.87 4.23
CA GLN A 133 -19.98 2.33 5.61
C GLN A 133 -20.49 3.77 5.73
N ASP A 134 -20.51 4.55 4.63
CA ASP A 134 -20.94 5.94 4.57
C ASP A 134 -21.67 6.17 3.24
N LYS A 135 -23.00 6.08 3.25
CA LYS A 135 -23.84 6.14 2.05
C LYS A 135 -23.78 7.50 1.32
N ASP A 136 -23.37 8.55 2.02
CA ASP A 136 -23.18 9.90 1.45
C ASP A 136 -21.72 10.17 1.08
N GLY A 137 -20.82 9.23 1.39
CA GLY A 137 -19.42 9.27 1.03
C GLY A 137 -19.13 8.53 -0.29
N ASN A 138 -18.06 8.92 -0.95
CA ASN A 138 -17.66 8.38 -2.25
C ASN A 138 -16.24 7.80 -2.21
N PHE A 139 -15.95 6.93 -3.17
CA PHE A 139 -14.59 6.52 -3.48
C PHE A 139 -14.29 6.69 -4.97
N TYR A 140 -13.01 6.92 -5.26
CA TYR A 140 -12.46 7.02 -6.62
C TYR A 140 -11.24 6.11 -6.66
N GLN A 141 -11.29 5.05 -7.45
CA GLN A 141 -10.28 3.99 -7.47
C GLN A 141 -9.57 3.92 -8.81
N SER A 142 -8.26 3.71 -8.77
CA SER A 142 -7.41 3.23 -9.85
C SER A 142 -6.73 1.95 -9.36
N ALA A 143 -7.08 0.80 -9.93
CA ALA A 143 -6.47 -0.49 -9.62
C ALA A 143 -5.54 -0.89 -10.76
N LEU A 144 -4.26 -1.09 -10.46
CA LEU A 144 -3.24 -1.60 -11.35
C LEU A 144 -3.07 -3.09 -11.07
N ILE A 145 -3.45 -3.91 -12.04
CA ILE A 145 -3.57 -5.36 -11.88
C ILE A 145 -2.45 -6.03 -12.67
N PHE A 146 -1.65 -6.82 -11.98
CA PHE A 146 -0.59 -7.67 -12.52
C PHE A 146 -1.16 -8.91 -13.22
N GLU A 147 -0.38 -9.56 -14.08
CA GLU A 147 -0.79 -10.79 -14.77
C GLU A 147 -1.11 -11.95 -13.80
N ASN A 148 -0.40 -12.03 -12.67
CA ASN A 148 -0.65 -13.02 -11.61
C ASN A 148 -1.89 -12.71 -10.75
N GLY A 149 -2.54 -11.55 -10.97
CA GLY A 149 -3.72 -11.11 -10.25
C GLY A 149 -3.43 -10.31 -8.97
N ASP A 150 -2.17 -10.00 -8.66
CA ASP A 150 -1.82 -9.04 -7.62
C ASP A 150 -2.29 -7.64 -8.02
N ILE A 151 -2.53 -6.77 -7.04
CA ILE A 151 -3.13 -5.45 -7.27
C ILE A 151 -2.38 -4.36 -6.50
N ILE A 152 -2.04 -3.26 -7.17
CA ILE A 152 -1.79 -1.99 -6.49
C ILE A 152 -3.07 -1.16 -6.62
N ASN A 153 -3.73 -0.93 -5.49
CA ASN A 153 -4.97 -0.17 -5.43
C ASN A 153 -4.71 1.24 -4.92
N ILE A 154 -5.02 2.24 -5.73
CA ILE A 154 -4.82 3.66 -5.43
C ILE A 154 -6.21 4.29 -5.35
N GLN A 155 -6.65 4.68 -4.16
CA GLN A 155 -8.05 5.05 -3.92
C GLN A 155 -8.17 6.31 -3.08
N CYS A 156 -8.90 7.30 -3.61
CA CYS A 156 -9.37 8.45 -2.83
C CYS A 156 -10.68 8.11 -2.12
N TYR A 157 -10.76 8.45 -0.85
CA TYR A 157 -11.93 8.34 0.01
C TYR A 157 -12.44 9.73 0.37
N GLU A 158 -13.68 10.00 0.00
CA GLU A 158 -14.42 11.21 0.33
C GLU A 158 -15.52 10.87 1.33
N PHE A 159 -15.32 11.23 2.59
CA PHE A 159 -16.31 10.93 3.64
C PHE A 159 -17.30 12.05 3.80
N SER A 160 -18.55 11.72 4.10
CA SER A 160 -19.57 12.71 4.44
C SER A 160 -19.22 13.46 5.73
N LYS A 161 -19.66 14.71 5.84
CA LYS A 161 -19.43 15.53 7.04
C LYS A 161 -19.93 14.87 8.34
N PRO A 162 -21.14 14.25 8.37
CA PRO A 162 -21.58 13.51 9.55
C PRO A 162 -20.65 12.35 9.93
N TYR A 163 -20.17 11.60 8.92
CA TYR A 163 -19.29 10.47 9.15
C TYR A 163 -17.91 10.89 9.67
N LYS A 164 -17.32 11.95 9.10
CA LYS A 164 -16.06 12.56 9.58
C LYS A 164 -16.18 12.96 11.05
N ASN A 165 -17.22 13.70 11.41
CA ASN A 165 -17.43 14.18 12.78
C ASN A 165 -17.62 13.03 13.78
N LYS A 166 -18.38 12.00 13.40
CA LYS A 166 -18.67 10.86 14.27
C LYS A 166 -17.45 9.96 14.51
N HIS A 167 -16.61 9.79 13.50
CA HIS A 167 -15.53 8.79 13.51
C HIS A 167 -14.13 9.40 13.54
N ASN A 168 -14.03 10.73 13.55
CA ASN A 168 -12.78 11.48 13.44
C ASN A 168 -11.97 11.05 12.20
N TYR A 169 -12.65 10.97 11.06
CA TYR A 169 -12.05 10.61 9.77
C TYR A 169 -11.76 11.85 8.94
N VAL A 170 -10.76 11.75 8.07
CA VAL A 170 -10.37 12.76 7.09
C VAL A 170 -10.44 12.14 5.70
N ASP A 171 -10.76 12.95 4.69
CA ASP A 171 -10.61 12.52 3.30
C ASP A 171 -9.16 12.16 3.04
N ASN A 172 -8.93 11.09 2.31
CA ASN A 172 -7.58 10.59 2.14
C ASN A 172 -7.38 9.83 0.84
N LEU A 173 -6.12 9.78 0.41
CA LEU A 173 -5.63 8.84 -0.58
C LEU A 173 -5.04 7.63 0.13
N LYS A 174 -5.39 6.44 -0.31
CA LYS A 174 -4.79 5.20 0.15
C LYS A 174 -4.17 4.46 -1.01
N VAL A 175 -2.87 4.18 -0.91
CA VAL A 175 -2.14 3.31 -1.85
C VAL A 175 -1.96 1.97 -1.16
N MET A 176 -2.52 0.90 -1.70
CA MET A 176 -2.44 -0.45 -1.13
C MET A 176 -1.74 -1.41 -2.07
N ILE A 177 -0.86 -2.21 -1.49
CA ILE A 177 -0.23 -3.37 -2.12
C ILE A 177 -1.01 -4.61 -1.66
N VAL A 178 -1.70 -5.26 -2.59
CA VAL A 178 -2.70 -6.30 -2.32
C VAL A 178 -2.34 -7.56 -3.13
N PRO A 179 -1.61 -8.52 -2.53
CA PRO A 179 -1.40 -9.81 -3.17
C PRO A 179 -2.72 -10.52 -3.45
N LYS A 180 -2.82 -11.23 -4.57
CA LYS A 180 -4.02 -11.97 -4.98
C LYS A 180 -4.56 -12.87 -3.86
N LYS A 181 -3.68 -13.60 -3.18
CA LYS A 181 -4.06 -14.47 -2.04
C LYS A 181 -4.75 -13.71 -0.90
N PHE A 182 -4.35 -12.47 -0.66
CA PHE A 182 -4.97 -11.61 0.34
C PHE A 182 -6.36 -11.17 -0.13
N ASP A 183 -6.48 -10.72 -1.39
CA ASP A 183 -7.76 -10.32 -1.98
C ASP A 183 -8.76 -11.48 -2.04
N ASP A 184 -8.36 -12.62 -2.58
CA ASP A 184 -9.20 -13.83 -2.67
C ASP A 184 -9.79 -14.19 -1.29
N HIS A 185 -8.98 -14.13 -0.21
CA HIS A 185 -9.45 -14.42 1.13
C HIS A 185 -10.53 -13.43 1.62
N TYR A 186 -10.36 -12.14 1.32
CA TYR A 186 -11.38 -11.15 1.65
C TYR A 186 -12.66 -11.35 0.84
N GLN A 187 -12.55 -11.62 -0.46
CA GLN A 187 -13.70 -11.91 -1.33
C GLN A 187 -14.49 -13.12 -0.83
N GLU A 188 -13.81 -14.19 -0.41
CA GLU A 188 -14.46 -15.39 0.16
C GLU A 188 -15.11 -15.11 1.51
N ALA A 189 -14.51 -14.31 2.37
CA ALA A 189 -15.02 -14.02 3.71
C ALA A 189 -16.33 -13.21 3.71
N TYR A 190 -16.63 -12.52 2.62
CA TYR A 190 -17.84 -11.70 2.49
C TYR A 190 -18.92 -12.33 1.58
N LYS A 191 -18.69 -13.53 1.07
CA LYS A 191 -19.72 -14.38 0.46
C LYS A 191 -20.52 -15.14 1.53
#